data_01c44d29a62f8fe212f4c6e857872f14
#
_entry.id   01c44d29a62f8fe212f4c6e857872f14
#
_cell.length_a   1.000
_cell.length_b   1.000
_cell.length_c   1.000
_cell.angle_alpha   90.00
_cell.angle_beta   90.00
_cell.angle_gamma   90.00
#
_symmetry.space_group_name_H-M   'P 1'
#
loop_
_entity.id
_entity.type
_entity.pdbx_description
1 polymer ?
#
loop_
_entity_poly.entity_id
_entity_poly.type
_entity_poly.pdbx_seq_one_letter_code
_entity_poly.pdbx_strand_id
1 'polypeptide(L)'
;MRVTIFDAKDGRVTADATAEPPWQPFEEFDGKPLRNVRLVEVRPLTNGDVQLVHIAAGGHFAMHTSPDAAFCQVVRGRGKLGLPDGVEIAYEGPELYVFLPGSLHDWHDVEEDTLLAVCLVREPAA
;
A
#
# COMPACT_ATOMS: atom_id res chain seq x y z
N MET A 1 -0.58 -13.48 -2.09
CA MET A 1 -0.01 -13.02 -3.39
C MET A 1 1.43 -13.49 -3.51
N ARG A 2 1.75 -14.11 -4.62
CA ARG A 2 3.11 -14.53 -4.91
C ARG A 2 3.93 -13.33 -5.37
N VAL A 3 5.14 -13.18 -4.86
CA VAL A 3 6.06 -12.10 -5.23
C VAL A 3 7.33 -12.73 -5.80
N THR A 4 7.76 -12.26 -6.97
CA THR A 4 9.02 -12.66 -7.57
C THR A 4 9.86 -11.42 -7.82
N ILE A 5 11.08 -11.43 -7.30
CA ILE A 5 12.04 -10.33 -7.51
C ILE A 5 13.10 -10.83 -8.48
N PHE A 6 13.25 -10.10 -9.59
CA PHE A 6 14.29 -10.35 -10.57
C PHE A 6 15.44 -9.38 -10.33
N ASP A 7 16.65 -9.91 -10.38
CA ASP A 7 17.85 -9.10 -10.22
C ASP A 7 18.86 -9.45 -11.32
N ALA A 8 19.59 -8.46 -11.77
CA ALA A 8 20.63 -8.64 -12.79
C ALA A 8 21.99 -8.35 -12.18
N LYS A 9 22.89 -9.34 -12.28
CA LYS A 9 24.26 -9.21 -11.79
C LYS A 9 25.20 -9.91 -12.74
N ASP A 10 26.24 -9.21 -13.18
CA ASP A 10 27.27 -9.73 -14.08
C ASP A 10 26.70 -10.37 -15.35
N GLY A 11 25.70 -9.72 -15.94
CA GLY A 11 25.05 -10.17 -17.17
C GLY A 11 24.08 -11.34 -16.97
N ARG A 12 23.81 -11.74 -15.75
CA ARG A 12 22.86 -12.81 -15.44
C ARG A 12 21.63 -12.25 -14.73
N VAL A 13 20.49 -12.82 -15.04
CA VAL A 13 19.23 -12.50 -14.36
C VAL A 13 18.87 -13.64 -13.44
N THR A 14 18.62 -13.31 -12.18
CA THR A 14 18.13 -14.25 -11.18
C THR A 14 16.68 -13.93 -10.83
N ALA A 15 15.96 -14.93 -10.39
CA ALA A 15 14.58 -14.77 -9.92
C ALA A 15 14.46 -15.38 -8.52
N ASP A 16 13.93 -14.59 -7.59
CA ASP A 16 13.66 -15.03 -6.22
C ASP A 16 12.16 -14.95 -5.98
N ALA A 17 11.50 -16.09 -5.90
CA ALA A 17 10.06 -16.19 -5.77
C ALA A 17 9.66 -16.56 -4.35
N THR A 18 8.70 -15.82 -3.80
CA THR A 18 8.10 -16.10 -2.50
C THR A 18 6.60 -16.33 -2.71
N ALA A 19 6.12 -17.53 -2.42
CA ALA A 19 4.72 -17.90 -2.66
C ALA A 19 3.78 -17.11 -1.75
N GLU A 20 4.16 -16.96 -0.47
CA GLU A 20 3.43 -16.17 0.50
C GLU A 20 4.43 -15.30 1.27
N PRO A 21 4.44 -14.00 1.04
CA PRO A 21 5.40 -13.11 1.70
C PRO A 21 5.17 -13.04 3.21
N PRO A 22 6.19 -12.64 4.00
CA PRO A 22 6.11 -12.61 5.46
C PRO A 22 5.32 -11.40 5.95
N TRP A 23 4.02 -11.55 6.07
CA TRP A 23 3.15 -10.52 6.60
C TRP A 23 3.49 -10.19 8.04
N GLN A 24 3.57 -8.90 8.35
CA GLN A 24 3.80 -8.39 9.70
C GLN A 24 2.60 -7.55 10.13
N PRO A 25 2.20 -7.61 11.40
CA PRO A 25 1.19 -6.69 11.90
C PRO A 25 1.65 -5.24 11.71
N PHE A 26 0.73 -4.38 11.28
CA PHE A 26 0.98 -2.96 11.13
C PHE A 26 -0.03 -2.23 12.01
N GLU A 27 0.40 -1.86 13.21
CA GLU A 27 -0.50 -1.43 14.29
C GLU A 27 -0.56 0.07 14.47
N GLU A 28 0.42 0.80 13.91
CA GLU A 28 0.51 2.24 14.07
C GLU A 28 1.21 2.86 12.86
N PHE A 29 0.71 3.99 12.41
CA PHE A 29 1.35 4.79 11.39
C PHE A 29 1.21 6.27 11.75
N ASP A 30 2.36 6.98 11.78
CA ASP A 30 2.43 8.42 12.05
C ASP A 30 1.70 8.79 13.36
N GLY A 31 1.90 7.98 14.41
CA GLY A 31 1.31 8.21 15.73
C GLY A 31 -0.16 7.81 15.84
N LYS A 32 -0.76 7.25 14.80
CA LYS A 32 -2.18 6.88 14.78
C LYS A 32 -2.35 5.37 14.78
N PRO A 33 -3.26 4.84 15.59
CA PRO A 33 -3.51 3.39 15.61
C PRO A 33 -4.20 2.91 14.33
N LEU A 34 -3.78 1.75 13.88
CA LEU A 34 -4.41 1.03 12.76
C LEU A 34 -5.12 -0.20 13.31
N ARG A 35 -6.14 -0.68 12.60
CA ARG A 35 -6.89 -1.87 13.01
C ARG A 35 -6.92 -2.89 11.88
N ASN A 36 -6.48 -4.12 12.19
CA ASN A 36 -6.50 -5.24 11.25
C ASN A 36 -5.75 -4.96 9.96
N VAL A 37 -4.61 -4.31 10.06
CA VAL A 37 -3.72 -4.00 8.93
C VAL A 37 -2.44 -4.82 9.08
N ARG A 38 -1.99 -5.38 7.95
CA ARG A 38 -0.71 -6.08 7.86
C ARG A 38 0.09 -5.52 6.69
N LEU A 39 1.39 -5.61 6.78
CA LEU A 39 2.32 -5.03 5.83
C LEU A 39 3.39 -6.03 5.44
N VAL A 40 3.78 -6.01 4.18
CA VAL A 40 5.01 -6.62 3.69
C VAL A 40 5.84 -5.53 3.02
N GLU A 41 7.04 -5.35 3.51
CA GLU A 41 8.06 -4.55 2.84
C GLU A 41 8.67 -5.42 1.75
N VAL A 42 8.31 -5.18 0.48
CA VAL A 42 8.78 -6.01 -0.62
C VAL A 42 10.22 -5.66 -0.97
N ARG A 43 10.46 -4.38 -1.21
CA ARG A 43 11.80 -3.92 -1.58
C ARG A 43 11.95 -2.43 -1.33
N PRO A 44 12.84 -2.00 -0.44
CA PRO A 44 13.23 -0.59 -0.36
C PRO A 44 14.10 -0.24 -1.57
N LEU A 45 13.85 0.93 -2.13
CA LEU A 45 14.59 1.48 -3.27
C LEU A 45 15.23 2.80 -2.86
N THR A 46 16.23 3.25 -3.60
CA THR A 46 16.91 4.52 -3.33
C THR A 46 15.91 5.70 -3.33
N ASN A 47 14.97 5.69 -4.27
CA ASN A 47 14.01 6.78 -4.45
C ASN A 47 12.58 6.35 -4.15
N GLY A 48 12.38 5.31 -3.37
CA GLY A 48 11.04 4.84 -3.09
C GLY A 48 10.98 3.51 -2.38
N ASP A 49 9.83 2.86 -2.51
CA ASP A 49 9.57 1.62 -1.80
C ASP A 49 8.45 0.86 -2.51
N VAL A 50 8.50 -0.46 -2.40
CA VAL A 50 7.44 -1.33 -2.88
C VAL A 50 6.92 -2.13 -1.70
N GLN A 51 5.63 -2.04 -1.45
CA GLN A 51 4.97 -2.65 -0.29
C GLN A 51 3.70 -3.38 -0.72
N LEU A 52 3.31 -4.35 0.09
CA LEU A 52 1.96 -4.90 0.07
C LEU A 52 1.29 -4.55 1.39
N VAL A 53 0.04 -4.12 1.32
CA VAL A 53 -0.77 -3.81 2.49
C VAL A 53 -2.05 -4.63 2.43
N HIS A 54 -2.39 -5.26 3.54
CA HIS A 54 -3.63 -6.02 3.68
C HIS A 54 -4.47 -5.40 4.79
N ILE A 55 -5.70 -5.04 4.46
CA ILE A 55 -6.67 -4.53 5.43
C ILE A 55 -7.81 -5.55 5.47
N ALA A 56 -7.97 -6.23 6.60
CA ALA A 56 -9.05 -7.19 6.76
C ALA A 56 -10.40 -6.49 6.84
N ALA A 57 -11.47 -7.21 6.51
CA ALA A 57 -12.82 -6.70 6.68
C ALA A 57 -13.02 -6.15 8.11
N GLY A 58 -13.64 -5.00 8.23
CA GLY A 58 -13.79 -4.28 9.51
C GLY A 58 -12.54 -3.53 9.95
N GLY A 59 -11.47 -3.59 9.18
CA GLY A 59 -10.22 -2.90 9.48
C GLY A 59 -10.29 -1.41 9.19
N HIS A 60 -9.23 -0.72 9.60
CA HIS A 60 -9.13 0.73 9.43
C HIS A 60 -7.68 1.16 9.30
N PHE A 61 -7.38 1.89 8.25
CA PHE A 61 -6.10 2.57 8.09
C PHE A 61 -6.34 4.06 8.27
N ALA A 62 -5.83 4.60 9.38
CA ALA A 62 -6.09 5.98 9.78
C ALA A 62 -5.63 7.00 8.74
N MET A 63 -6.24 8.18 8.76
CA MET A 63 -5.89 9.30 7.89
C MET A 63 -4.40 9.57 7.91
N HIS A 64 -3.78 9.56 6.74
CA HIS A 64 -2.35 9.70 6.57
C HIS A 64 -1.99 10.26 5.20
N THR A 65 -0.74 10.63 5.06
CA THR A 65 -0.16 11.02 3.79
C THR A 65 1.31 10.63 3.76
N SER A 66 1.95 10.85 2.64
CA SER A 66 3.37 10.62 2.44
C SER A 66 4.00 11.82 1.75
N PRO A 67 5.29 12.12 2.01
CA PRO A 67 6.03 13.09 1.20
C PRO A 67 6.33 12.56 -0.21
N ASP A 68 6.16 11.27 -0.43
CA ASP A 68 6.34 10.63 -1.74
C ASP A 68 5.00 10.52 -2.47
N ALA A 69 5.03 10.39 -3.78
CA ALA A 69 3.85 9.98 -4.54
C ALA A 69 3.58 8.49 -4.26
N ALA A 70 2.33 8.13 -4.03
CA ALA A 70 1.94 6.75 -3.77
C ALA A 70 1.07 6.24 -4.92
N PHE A 71 1.57 5.23 -5.61
CA PHE A 71 0.79 4.47 -6.59
C PHE A 71 0.21 3.28 -5.83
N CYS A 72 -1.11 3.29 -5.65
CA CYS A 72 -1.80 2.30 -4.85
C CYS A 72 -2.79 1.53 -5.71
N GLN A 73 -2.44 0.28 -6.02
CA GLN A 73 -3.35 -0.59 -6.74
C GLN A 73 -4.18 -1.38 -5.74
N VAL A 74 -5.50 -1.21 -5.80
CA VAL A 74 -6.42 -2.10 -5.11
C VAL A 74 -6.50 -3.37 -5.94
N VAL A 75 -5.82 -4.41 -5.49
CA VAL A 75 -5.80 -5.69 -6.21
C VAL A 75 -7.14 -6.39 -6.06
N ARG A 76 -7.71 -6.37 -4.85
CA ARG A 76 -9.03 -6.91 -4.54
C ARG A 76 -9.55 -6.27 -3.27
N GLY A 77 -10.85 -6.40 -3.05
CA GLY A 77 -11.53 -5.89 -1.88
C GLY A 77 -12.38 -4.67 -2.19
N ARG A 78 -13.22 -4.29 -1.25
CA ARG A 78 -14.06 -3.12 -1.34
C ARG A 78 -14.32 -2.50 0.02
N GLY A 79 -14.63 -1.22 0.01
CA GLY A 79 -14.88 -0.41 1.18
C GLY A 79 -14.92 1.06 0.82
N LYS A 80 -14.47 1.91 1.72
CA LYS A 80 -14.48 3.36 1.51
C LYS A 80 -13.11 3.96 1.72
N LEU A 81 -12.81 4.92 0.85
CA LEU A 81 -11.66 5.81 0.94
C LEU A 81 -12.17 7.16 1.39
N GLY A 82 -11.66 7.65 2.52
CA GLY A 82 -12.06 8.95 3.09
C GLY A 82 -11.05 10.04 2.80
N LEU A 83 -11.56 11.25 2.57
CA LEU A 83 -10.77 12.45 2.36
C LEU A 83 -11.02 13.44 3.52
N PRO A 84 -10.13 14.44 3.72
CA PRO A 84 -10.22 15.33 4.88
C PRO A 84 -11.55 16.05 5.06
N ASP A 85 -12.23 16.39 3.97
CA ASP A 85 -13.46 17.16 4.00
C ASP A 85 -14.72 16.31 4.22
N GLY A 86 -14.54 15.06 4.66
CA GLY A 86 -15.65 14.13 4.85
C GLY A 86 -16.17 13.52 3.55
N VAL A 87 -15.50 13.78 2.45
CA VAL A 87 -15.81 13.14 1.17
C VAL A 87 -15.40 11.68 1.25
N GLU A 88 -16.26 10.79 0.82
CA GLU A 88 -16.00 9.36 0.75
C GLU A 88 -16.11 8.86 -0.68
N ILE A 89 -15.18 8.00 -1.04
CA ILE A 89 -15.17 7.35 -2.35
C ILE A 89 -15.27 5.84 -2.11
N ALA A 90 -16.29 5.21 -2.69
CA ALA A 90 -16.38 3.76 -2.66
C ALA A 90 -15.29 3.18 -3.55
N TYR A 91 -14.50 2.24 -3.02
CA TYR A 91 -13.51 1.54 -3.82
C TYR A 91 -13.90 0.08 -4.00
N GLU A 92 -13.53 -0.47 -5.14
CA GLU A 92 -13.67 -1.90 -5.42
C GLU A 92 -12.57 -2.30 -6.39
N GLY A 93 -11.79 -3.31 -6.02
CA GLY A 93 -10.72 -3.78 -6.89
C GLY A 93 -11.23 -4.55 -8.10
N PRO A 94 -10.49 -4.51 -9.22
CA PRO A 94 -9.20 -3.83 -9.36
C PRO A 94 -9.34 -2.34 -9.70
N GLU A 95 -8.60 -1.51 -9.00
CA GLU A 95 -8.53 -0.05 -9.25
C GLU A 95 -7.12 0.45 -8.98
N LEU A 96 -6.72 1.51 -9.67
CA LEU A 96 -5.46 2.20 -9.41
C LEU A 96 -5.76 3.59 -8.89
N TYR A 97 -5.25 3.89 -7.71
CA TYR A 97 -5.25 5.24 -7.14
C TYR A 97 -3.83 5.80 -7.12
N VAL A 98 -3.71 7.05 -7.44
CA VAL A 98 -2.44 7.77 -7.35
C VAL A 98 -2.63 8.91 -6.36
N PHE A 99 -1.88 8.86 -5.27
CA PHE A 99 -1.89 9.92 -4.27
C PHE A 99 -0.63 10.74 -4.45
N LEU A 100 -0.80 11.98 -4.91
CA LEU A 100 0.33 12.91 -5.01
C LEU A 100 0.77 13.33 -3.60
N PRO A 101 2.01 13.81 -3.43
CA PRO A 101 2.52 14.16 -2.11
C PRO A 101 1.59 15.09 -1.34
N GLY A 102 1.35 14.79 -0.08
CA GLY A 102 0.47 15.57 0.78
C GLY A 102 -1.02 15.25 0.68
N SER A 103 -1.41 14.29 -0.15
CA SER A 103 -2.82 13.90 -0.31
C SER A 103 -3.27 13.03 0.85
N LEU A 104 -3.92 13.64 1.85
CA LEU A 104 -4.44 12.93 3.02
C LEU A 104 -5.61 12.04 2.64
N HIS A 105 -5.63 10.83 3.15
CA HIS A 105 -6.70 9.86 2.94
C HIS A 105 -6.72 8.81 4.03
N ASP A 106 -7.85 8.14 4.19
CA ASP A 106 -7.98 6.98 5.06
C ASP A 106 -8.70 5.84 4.33
N TRP A 107 -8.60 4.64 4.90
CA TRP A 107 -9.34 3.47 4.43
C TRP A 107 -10.24 3.01 5.57
N HIS A 108 -11.55 3.02 5.34
CA HIS A 108 -12.53 2.66 6.37
C HIS A 108 -13.73 1.94 5.76
N ASP A 109 -14.62 1.47 6.62
CA ASP A 109 -15.79 0.68 6.22
C ASP A 109 -15.38 -0.43 5.24
N VAL A 110 -14.29 -1.10 5.57
CA VAL A 110 -13.75 -2.19 4.74
C VAL A 110 -14.72 -3.37 4.82
N GLU A 111 -15.42 -3.63 3.74
CA GLU A 111 -16.45 -4.67 3.66
C GLU A 111 -15.86 -6.04 3.33
N GLU A 112 -14.82 -6.06 2.50
CA GLU A 112 -14.10 -7.27 2.11
C GLU A 112 -12.61 -7.07 2.34
N ASP A 113 -11.92 -8.16 2.66
CA ASP A 113 -10.48 -8.13 2.79
C ASP A 113 -9.87 -7.45 1.58
N THR A 114 -9.09 -6.42 1.84
CA THR A 114 -8.52 -5.56 0.82
C THR A 114 -7.02 -5.79 0.71
N LEU A 115 -6.54 -6.04 -0.51
CA LEU A 115 -5.13 -6.16 -0.81
C LEU A 115 -4.69 -4.99 -1.66
N LEU A 116 -3.71 -4.25 -1.17
CA LEU A 116 -3.11 -3.10 -1.85
C LEU A 116 -1.68 -3.44 -2.26
N ALA A 117 -1.34 -3.15 -3.50
CA ALA A 117 0.05 -3.11 -3.96
C ALA A 117 0.45 -1.64 -4.05
N VAL A 118 1.45 -1.25 -3.26
CA VAL A 118 1.81 0.16 -3.09
C VAL A 118 3.24 0.38 -3.57
N CYS A 119 3.40 1.38 -4.43
CA CYS A 119 4.71 1.85 -4.85
C CYS A 119 4.86 3.31 -4.45
N LEU A 120 5.78 3.58 -3.55
CA LEU A 120 6.12 4.94 -3.14
C LEU A 120 7.27 5.44 -4.00
N VAL A 121 7.10 6.59 -4.60
CA VAL A 121 8.10 7.18 -5.48
C VAL A 121 8.41 8.60 -5.00
N ARG A 122 9.67 8.83 -4.69
CA ARG A 122 10.14 10.17 -4.29
C ARG A 122 10.31 11.01 -5.54
N GLU A 123 9.61 12.14 -5.58
CA GLU A 123 9.81 13.10 -6.64
C GLU A 123 11.12 13.85 -6.44
N PRO A 124 11.81 14.24 -7.54
CA PRO A 124 13.01 15.06 -7.40
C PRO A 124 12.68 16.41 -6.78
N ALA A 125 13.60 16.92 -5.98
CA ALA A 125 13.47 18.28 -5.44
C ALA A 125 13.41 19.29 -6.59
N ALA A 126 12.48 20.23 -6.47
CA ALA A 126 12.33 21.30 -7.47
C ALA A 126 13.50 22.29 -7.42
#